data_198fef5b0bbb93fd3ec7feb3d8e1ec5e
#
_entry.id   198fef5b0bbb93fd3ec7feb3d8e1ec5e
#
_cell.length_a   1.000
_cell.length_b   1.000
_cell.length_c   1.000
_cell.angle_alpha   90.00
_cell.angle_beta   90.00
_cell.angle_gamma   90.00
#
_symmetry.space_group_name_H-M   'P 1'
#
loop_
_entity.id
_entity.type
_entity.pdbx_description
1 polymer ?
#
loop_
_entity_poly.entity_id
_entity_poly.type
_entity_poly.pdbx_seq_one_letter_code
_entity_poly.pdbx_strand_id
1 'polypeptide(L)'
;MDMEKVAQGFELVVANIMLLSEKLGTDFYDAFVEQNAAFLDDTDQGIVELSVNNDKLRQLNLSNKEWQKLFQFVLLKGSQVAPLQPNHAMTPDAIGLIFNFIIEHLNKNSELRLIEFGSGMGNLAETLLVNLNKKVDYVG
;
A
#
# COMPACT_ATOMS: atom_id res chain seq x y z
N MET A 1 -2.02 0.85 -17.08
CA MET A 1 -1.06 0.58 -15.98
C MET A 1 0.32 0.36 -16.59
N ASP A 2 1.27 1.14 -16.14
CA ASP A 2 2.65 1.09 -16.61
C ASP A 2 3.49 0.25 -15.62
N MET A 3 3.79 -0.98 -15.99
CA MET A 3 4.52 -1.92 -15.12
C MET A 3 5.99 -1.54 -14.94
N GLU A 4 6.57 -0.77 -15.85
CA GLU A 4 7.94 -0.26 -15.69
C GLU A 4 8.01 0.77 -14.56
N LYS A 5 7.05 1.70 -14.50
CA LYS A 5 6.93 2.64 -13.37
C LYS A 5 6.71 1.93 -12.06
N VAL A 6 5.86 0.89 -12.04
CA VAL A 6 5.61 0.08 -10.83
C VAL A 6 6.89 -0.60 -10.37
N ALA A 7 7.68 -1.17 -11.28
CA ALA A 7 8.95 -1.81 -10.94
C ALA A 7 9.96 -0.79 -10.39
N GLN A 8 10.11 0.38 -11.03
CA GLN A 8 10.97 1.44 -10.54
C GLN A 8 10.52 1.93 -9.14
N GLY A 9 9.23 2.14 -8.95
CA GLY A 9 8.67 2.53 -7.66
C GLY A 9 8.94 1.47 -6.58
N PHE A 10 8.77 0.20 -6.91
CA PHE A 10 9.06 -0.92 -6.01
C PHE A 10 10.53 -0.92 -5.55
N GLU A 11 11.48 -0.75 -6.47
CA GLU A 11 12.90 -0.68 -6.14
C GLU A 11 13.22 0.48 -5.19
N LEU A 12 12.64 1.67 -5.45
CA LEU A 12 12.83 2.85 -4.60
C LEU A 12 12.26 2.63 -3.19
N VAL A 13 11.04 2.09 -3.08
CA VAL A 13 10.39 1.84 -1.79
C VAL A 13 11.14 0.77 -1.01
N VAL A 14 11.55 -0.33 -1.63
CA VAL A 14 12.32 -1.40 -0.96
C VAL A 14 13.68 -0.87 -0.50
N ALA A 15 14.37 -0.07 -1.31
CA ALA A 15 15.65 0.56 -0.91
C ALA A 15 15.45 1.43 0.34
N ASN A 16 14.41 2.25 0.38
CA ASN A 16 14.09 3.08 1.53
C ASN A 16 13.74 2.27 2.78
N ILE A 17 12.97 1.18 2.62
CA ILE A 17 12.66 0.26 3.73
C ILE A 17 13.95 -0.32 4.32
N MET A 18 14.90 -0.72 3.50
CA MET A 18 16.18 -1.26 3.97
C MET A 18 17.00 -0.21 4.72
N LEU A 19 17.07 1.03 4.21
CA LEU A 19 17.75 2.14 4.88
C LEU A 19 17.12 2.44 6.25
N LEU A 20 15.80 2.48 6.33
CA LEU A 20 15.07 2.73 7.57
C LEU A 20 15.19 1.58 8.56
N SER A 21 15.06 0.34 8.10
CA SER A 21 15.24 -0.85 8.92
C SER A 21 16.62 -0.90 9.58
N GLU A 22 17.68 -0.58 8.83
CA GLU A 22 19.03 -0.51 9.34
C GLU A 22 19.19 0.63 10.37
N LYS A 23 18.72 1.83 10.04
CA LYS A 23 18.85 3.00 10.91
C LYS A 23 18.08 2.87 12.21
N LEU A 24 16.85 2.37 12.15
CA LEU A 24 15.94 2.29 13.29
C LEU A 24 16.08 0.97 14.07
N GLY A 25 16.77 -0.03 13.49
CA GLY A 25 16.86 -1.37 14.08
C GLY A 25 15.50 -2.08 14.14
N THR A 26 14.61 -1.81 13.18
CA THR A 26 13.25 -2.35 13.10
C THR A 26 13.13 -3.43 12.03
N ASP A 27 12.01 -4.16 12.05
CA ASP A 27 11.72 -5.13 11.01
C ASP A 27 11.25 -4.46 9.68
N PHE A 28 11.02 -5.28 8.66
CA PHE A 28 10.61 -4.83 7.33
C PHE A 28 9.29 -4.07 7.35
N TYR A 29 8.31 -4.53 8.13
CA TYR A 29 6.97 -3.94 8.13
C TYR A 29 6.92 -2.63 8.88
N ASP A 30 7.60 -2.52 10.02
CA ASP A 30 7.74 -1.26 10.75
C ASP A 30 8.47 -0.23 9.88
N ALA A 31 9.56 -0.64 9.21
CA ALA A 31 10.28 0.23 8.30
C ALA A 31 9.42 0.63 7.07
N PHE A 32 8.50 -0.22 6.61
CA PHE A 32 7.56 0.12 5.54
C PHE A 32 6.54 1.17 6.00
N VAL A 33 6.02 1.07 7.22
CA VAL A 33 5.15 2.11 7.81
C VAL A 33 5.89 3.45 7.89
N GLU A 34 7.12 3.45 8.40
CA GLU A 34 7.96 4.64 8.50
C GLU A 34 8.29 5.25 7.12
N GLN A 35 8.54 4.42 6.10
CA GLN A 35 8.71 4.88 4.72
C GLN A 35 7.47 5.62 4.20
N ASN A 36 6.29 5.08 4.44
CA ASN A 36 5.06 5.71 4.00
C ASN A 36 4.80 7.03 4.75
N ALA A 37 5.04 7.08 6.05
CA ALA A 37 4.96 8.30 6.84
C ALA A 37 5.94 9.36 6.31
N ALA A 38 7.20 9.00 6.09
CA ALA A 38 8.22 9.90 5.56
C ALA A 38 7.86 10.43 4.17
N PHE A 39 7.28 9.60 3.30
CA PHE A 39 6.81 10.00 1.98
C PHE A 39 5.63 10.98 2.04
N LEU A 40 4.65 10.74 2.92
CA LEU A 40 3.46 11.58 3.07
C LEU A 40 3.80 12.93 3.74
N ASP A 41 4.64 12.91 4.75
CA ASP A 41 5.01 14.09 5.55
C ASP A 41 6.19 14.88 4.93
N ASP A 42 6.73 14.41 3.82
CA ASP A 42 7.90 15.00 3.13
C ASP A 42 9.11 15.18 4.06
N THR A 43 9.41 14.14 4.84
CA THR A 43 10.53 14.12 5.79
C THR A 43 11.65 13.19 5.32
N ASP A 44 12.90 13.54 5.63
CA ASP A 44 14.07 12.71 5.32
C ASP A 44 14.51 11.82 6.49
N GLN A 45 13.92 12.03 7.65
CA GLN A 45 14.30 11.34 8.89
C GLN A 45 15.82 11.33 9.15
N GLY A 46 16.54 12.33 8.63
CA GLY A 46 17.99 12.41 8.70
C GLY A 46 18.73 11.42 7.78
N ILE A 47 18.07 10.94 6.72
CA ILE A 47 18.66 10.10 5.68
C ILE A 47 18.48 10.80 4.33
N VAL A 48 19.54 11.42 3.81
CA VAL A 48 19.50 12.17 2.55
C VAL A 48 19.05 11.29 1.38
N GLU A 49 19.49 10.04 1.33
CA GLU A 49 19.12 9.08 0.28
C GLU A 49 17.62 8.78 0.29
N LEU A 50 17.00 8.73 1.47
CA LEU A 50 15.55 8.56 1.62
C LEU A 50 14.79 9.69 0.90
N SER A 51 15.20 10.93 1.13
CA SER A 51 14.61 12.10 0.47
C SER A 51 14.78 12.05 -1.04
N VAL A 52 15.97 11.76 -1.52
CA VAL A 52 16.25 11.63 -2.97
C VAL A 52 15.38 10.54 -3.61
N ASN A 53 15.24 9.40 -2.97
CA ASN A 53 14.42 8.29 -3.48
C ASN A 53 12.93 8.65 -3.46
N ASN A 54 12.46 9.33 -2.42
CA ASN A 54 11.07 9.79 -2.34
C ASN A 54 10.76 10.85 -3.40
N ASP A 55 11.69 11.74 -3.73
CA ASP A 55 11.51 12.69 -4.83
C ASP A 55 11.42 11.99 -6.19
N LYS A 56 12.26 10.98 -6.44
CA LYS A 56 12.16 10.15 -7.64
C LYS A 56 10.82 9.41 -7.70
N LEU A 57 10.36 8.88 -6.56
CA LEU A 57 9.08 8.17 -6.46
C LEU A 57 7.91 9.09 -6.78
N ARG A 58 7.92 10.35 -6.32
CA ARG A 58 6.91 11.38 -6.68
C ARG A 58 6.93 11.67 -8.18
N GLN A 59 8.12 11.76 -8.80
CA GLN A 59 8.26 12.02 -10.23
C GLN A 59 7.69 10.92 -11.13
N LEU A 60 7.58 9.69 -10.63
CA LEU A 60 6.92 8.59 -11.38
C LEU A 60 5.43 8.87 -11.63
N ASN A 61 4.81 9.72 -10.82
CA ASN A 61 3.40 10.08 -10.92
C ASN A 61 2.49 8.86 -11.11
N LEU A 62 2.58 7.95 -10.14
CA LEU A 62 1.84 6.69 -10.15
C LEU A 62 0.34 6.94 -9.96
N SER A 63 -0.48 6.29 -10.76
CA SER A 63 -1.93 6.22 -10.55
C SER A 63 -2.28 5.37 -9.33
N ASN A 64 -3.51 5.49 -8.82
CA ASN A 64 -3.97 4.69 -7.67
C ASN A 64 -3.81 3.17 -7.90
N LYS A 65 -4.07 2.69 -9.13
CA LYS A 65 -3.89 1.27 -9.48
C LYS A 65 -2.43 0.85 -9.52
N GLU A 66 -1.53 1.75 -9.91
CA GLU A 66 -0.09 1.49 -9.90
C GLU A 66 0.45 1.49 -8.47
N TRP A 67 -0.01 2.39 -7.61
CA TRP A 67 0.27 2.37 -6.17
C TRP A 67 -0.20 1.07 -5.52
N GLN A 68 -1.44 0.66 -5.78
CA GLN A 68 -1.97 -0.61 -5.28
C GLN A 68 -1.06 -1.78 -5.68
N LYS A 69 -0.67 -1.84 -6.94
CA LYS A 69 0.19 -2.92 -7.44
C LYS A 69 1.58 -2.90 -6.83
N LEU A 70 2.15 -1.70 -6.67
CA LEU A 70 3.43 -1.51 -6.00
C LEU A 70 3.38 -2.04 -4.57
N PHE A 71 2.38 -1.65 -3.78
CA PHE A 71 2.24 -2.10 -2.39
C PHE A 71 2.03 -3.60 -2.28
N GLN A 72 1.26 -4.22 -3.17
CA GLN A 72 1.14 -5.68 -3.22
C GLN A 72 2.52 -6.35 -3.39
N PHE A 73 3.37 -5.84 -4.28
CA PHE A 73 4.72 -6.38 -4.46
C PHE A 73 5.62 -6.15 -3.25
N VAL A 74 5.54 -4.98 -2.61
CA VAL A 74 6.29 -4.69 -1.37
C VAL A 74 5.89 -5.65 -0.25
N LEU A 75 4.59 -5.88 -0.06
CA LEU A 75 4.08 -6.81 0.96
C LEU A 75 4.48 -8.26 0.65
N LEU A 76 4.45 -8.67 -0.62
CA LEU A 76 4.96 -9.99 -1.02
C LEU A 76 6.46 -10.13 -0.75
N LYS A 77 7.25 -9.07 -0.98
CA LYS A 77 8.67 -9.05 -0.63
C LYS A 77 8.87 -9.17 0.88
N GLY A 78 8.11 -8.43 1.67
CA GLY A 78 8.13 -8.50 3.13
C GLY A 78 7.86 -9.92 3.65
N SER A 79 6.87 -10.61 3.08
CA SER A 79 6.54 -11.99 3.46
C SER A 79 7.66 -13.00 3.18
N GLN A 80 8.56 -12.70 2.24
CA GLN A 80 9.74 -13.53 1.96
C GLN A 80 10.89 -13.26 2.95
N VAL A 81 11.04 -11.99 3.38
CA VAL A 81 12.12 -11.56 4.30
C VAL A 81 11.76 -11.88 5.75
N ALA A 82 10.53 -11.60 6.14
CA ALA A 82 9.99 -11.84 7.48
C ALA A 82 8.61 -12.52 7.35
N PRO A 83 8.57 -13.86 7.30
CA PRO A 83 7.30 -14.57 7.14
C PRO A 83 6.33 -14.19 8.24
N LEU A 84 5.19 -13.62 7.87
CA LEU A 84 4.05 -13.44 8.76
C LEU A 84 3.45 -14.82 9.11
N GLN A 85 2.53 -14.83 10.06
CA GLN A 85 1.88 -16.08 10.47
C GLN A 85 1.30 -16.84 9.25
N PRO A 86 1.26 -18.18 9.26
CA PRO A 86 0.90 -18.99 8.10
C PRO A 86 -0.46 -18.68 7.45
N ASN A 87 -1.34 -17.97 8.16
CA ASN A 87 -2.70 -17.64 7.71
C ASN A 87 -2.83 -16.23 7.15
N HIS A 88 -1.77 -15.44 7.04
CA HIS A 88 -1.81 -14.11 6.45
C HIS A 88 -1.65 -14.22 4.92
N ALA A 89 -2.77 -14.40 4.24
CA ALA A 89 -2.83 -14.31 2.78
C ALA A 89 -3.51 -13.00 2.36
N MET A 90 -3.02 -12.41 1.27
CA MET A 90 -3.72 -11.30 0.64
C MET A 90 -5.04 -11.79 0.04
N THR A 91 -6.13 -11.05 0.29
CA THR A 91 -7.39 -11.29 -0.42
C THR A 91 -7.18 -11.05 -1.92
N PRO A 92 -7.49 -12.01 -2.80
CA PRO A 92 -7.35 -11.82 -4.24
C PRO A 92 -8.18 -10.62 -4.75
N ASP A 93 -7.63 -9.85 -5.69
CA ASP A 93 -8.31 -8.68 -6.27
C ASP A 93 -9.71 -9.03 -6.83
N ALA A 94 -9.87 -10.22 -7.40
CA ALA A 94 -11.15 -10.70 -7.92
C ALA A 94 -12.25 -10.75 -6.84
N ILE A 95 -11.91 -11.12 -5.62
CA ILE A 95 -12.82 -11.10 -4.48
C ILE A 95 -13.19 -9.67 -4.12
N GLY A 96 -12.21 -8.77 -4.08
CA GLY A 96 -12.44 -7.34 -3.86
C GLY A 96 -13.37 -6.73 -4.90
N LEU A 97 -13.23 -7.09 -6.17
CA LEU A 97 -14.12 -6.62 -7.25
C LEU A 97 -15.55 -7.15 -7.11
N ILE A 98 -15.73 -8.39 -6.62
CA ILE A 98 -17.06 -8.94 -6.31
C ILE A 98 -17.71 -8.14 -5.18
N PHE A 99 -16.99 -7.85 -4.11
CA PHE A 99 -17.49 -7.00 -3.02
C PHE A 99 -17.83 -5.59 -3.50
N ASN A 100 -16.97 -5.01 -4.35
CA ASN A 100 -17.24 -3.70 -4.96
C ASN A 100 -18.57 -3.71 -5.73
N PHE A 101 -18.79 -4.71 -6.57
CA PHE A 101 -20.04 -4.88 -7.30
C PHE A 101 -21.26 -4.98 -6.36
N ILE A 102 -21.17 -5.79 -5.31
CA ILE A 102 -22.24 -5.96 -4.32
C ILE A 102 -22.53 -4.63 -3.61
N ILE A 103 -21.50 -3.92 -3.15
CA ILE A 103 -21.65 -2.63 -2.45
C ILE A 103 -22.30 -1.59 -3.36
N GLU A 104 -21.88 -1.49 -4.61
CA GLU A 104 -22.44 -0.54 -5.58
C GLU A 104 -23.93 -0.84 -5.90
N HIS A 105 -24.31 -2.12 -5.86
CA HIS A 105 -25.69 -2.53 -6.09
C HIS A 105 -26.61 -2.33 -4.88
N LEU A 106 -26.10 -2.60 -3.68
CA LEU A 106 -26.89 -2.51 -2.46
C LEU A 106 -26.98 -1.08 -1.92
N ASN A 107 -25.90 -0.32 -2.02
CA ASN A 107 -25.85 1.05 -1.52
C ASN A 107 -25.97 2.05 -2.67
N LYS A 108 -27.10 2.75 -2.75
CA LYS A 108 -27.33 3.79 -3.78
C LYS A 108 -26.92 5.19 -3.34
N ASN A 109 -26.44 5.37 -2.10
CA ASN A 109 -25.99 6.67 -1.60
C ASN A 109 -24.64 7.04 -2.22
N SER A 110 -24.37 8.35 -2.29
CA SER A 110 -23.07 8.88 -2.73
C SER A 110 -21.98 8.77 -1.67
N GLU A 111 -22.35 8.54 -0.43
CA GLU A 111 -21.44 8.34 0.69
C GLU A 111 -21.65 6.94 1.30
N LEU A 112 -20.55 6.31 1.71
CA LEU A 112 -20.52 4.99 2.31
C LEU A 112 -19.64 5.02 3.55
N ARG A 113 -20.12 4.44 4.65
CA ARG A 113 -19.29 4.06 5.80
C ARG A 113 -18.99 2.57 5.73
N LEU A 114 -17.72 2.23 5.73
CA LEU A 114 -17.25 0.86 5.63
C LEU A 114 -16.41 0.51 6.85
N ILE A 115 -16.78 -0.58 7.51
CA ILE A 115 -15.98 -1.16 8.59
C ILE A 115 -15.56 -2.55 8.17
N GLU A 116 -14.27 -2.83 8.22
CA GLU A 116 -13.69 -4.13 7.92
C GLU A 116 -13.09 -4.73 9.18
N PHE A 117 -13.57 -5.90 9.58
CA PHE A 117 -13.02 -6.66 10.69
C PHE A 117 -11.96 -7.63 10.16
N GLY A 118 -10.76 -7.55 10.73
CA GLY A 118 -9.66 -8.42 10.30
C GLY A 118 -9.10 -8.03 8.94
N SER A 119 -8.87 -6.74 8.73
CA SER A 119 -8.35 -6.16 7.46
C SER A 119 -7.01 -6.78 7.00
N GLY A 120 -6.30 -7.45 7.89
CA GLY A 120 -5.04 -8.13 7.59
C GLY A 120 -4.02 -7.15 6.99
N MET A 121 -3.60 -7.44 5.74
CA MET A 121 -2.66 -6.60 5.00
C MET A 121 -3.33 -5.42 4.27
N GLY A 122 -4.65 -5.25 4.43
CA GLY A 122 -5.41 -4.14 3.83
C GLY A 122 -5.70 -4.27 2.34
N ASN A 123 -5.38 -5.40 1.69
CA ASN A 123 -5.54 -5.55 0.25
C ASN A 123 -7.01 -5.47 -0.22
N LEU A 124 -7.95 -5.99 0.59
CA LEU A 124 -9.37 -5.86 0.29
C LEU A 124 -9.82 -4.41 0.38
N ALA A 125 -9.46 -3.72 1.47
CA ALA A 125 -9.74 -2.29 1.65
C ALA A 125 -9.19 -1.47 0.48
N GLU A 126 -7.95 -1.68 0.11
CA GLU A 126 -7.30 -0.98 -1.00
C GLU A 126 -8.04 -1.21 -2.32
N THR A 127 -8.41 -2.47 -2.62
CA THR A 127 -9.18 -2.80 -3.82
C THR A 127 -10.54 -2.09 -3.82
N LEU A 128 -11.24 -2.04 -2.69
CA LEU A 128 -12.52 -1.35 -2.57
C LEU A 128 -12.36 0.17 -2.72
N LEU A 129 -11.42 0.78 -1.99
CA LEU A 129 -11.22 2.23 -2.00
C LEU A 129 -10.79 2.77 -3.37
N VAL A 130 -10.03 1.98 -4.13
CA VAL A 130 -9.58 2.36 -5.49
C VAL A 130 -10.71 2.23 -6.53
N ASN A 131 -11.66 1.30 -6.34
CA ASN A 131 -12.67 0.98 -7.35
C ASN A 131 -14.09 1.48 -7.04
N LEU A 132 -14.41 1.83 -5.78
CA LEU A 132 -15.71 2.41 -5.42
C LEU A 132 -15.83 3.85 -5.95
N ASN A 133 -16.90 4.12 -6.71
CA ASN A 133 -17.23 5.46 -7.20
C ASN A 133 -18.03 6.26 -6.16
N LYS A 134 -17.60 6.25 -4.90
CA LYS A 134 -18.30 6.86 -3.78
C LYS A 134 -17.29 7.52 -2.84
N LYS A 135 -17.78 8.46 -2.05
CA LYS A 135 -17.01 8.93 -0.89
C LYS A 135 -17.11 7.88 0.21
N VAL A 136 -15.97 7.33 0.59
CA VAL A 136 -15.89 6.25 1.58
C VAL A 136 -15.22 6.76 2.85
N ASP A 137 -15.91 6.57 3.98
CA ASP A 137 -15.35 6.67 5.33
C ASP A 137 -15.03 5.24 5.79
N TYR A 138 -13.75 4.92 5.88
CA TYR A 138 -13.27 3.55 6.11
C TYR A 138 -12.60 3.41 7.48
N VAL A 139 -12.92 2.31 8.15
CA VAL A 139 -12.27 1.85 9.38
C VAL A 139 -11.97 0.35 9.23
N GLY A 140 -10.68 -0.04 9.40
CA GLY A 140 -10.22 -1.42 9.34
C GLY A 140 -9.22 -1.75 10.42
#